data_c9ccdc9f27b01aaa5e148294d5db8c83
#
_entry.id   c9ccdc9f27b01aaa5e148294d5db8c83
#
_cell.length_a   1.000
_cell.length_b   1.000
_cell.length_c   1.000
_cell.angle_alpha   90.00
_cell.angle_beta   90.00
_cell.angle_gamma   90.00
#
_symmetry.space_group_name_H-M   'P 1'
#
loop_
_entity.id
_entity.type
_entity.pdbx_description
1 polymer ?
#
loop_
_entity_poly.entity_id
_entity_poly.type
_entity_poly.pdbx_seq_one_letter_code
_entity_poly.pdbx_strand_id
1 'polypeptide(L)'
;KIQVPSLGEIKFDISFGGSFFALVNAEQLGMKVDAHNADELVRVGLLIRDEINKTIEVVHPNNPSINRVDLVEIYDKPTNPEADLKNVVVFGMGQFDRSPCGTGTSAKLATLYAKGKIGINEEFIYESITGTTFKGRVLEERKVVNIKAIIHWQGFYHWFQPSSSRP
;
A
#
# COMPACT_ATOMS: atom_id res chain seq x y z
N LYS A 1 8.91 5.22 13.44
CA LYS A 1 7.73 5.40 14.29
C LYS A 1 7.53 6.88 14.61
N ILE A 2 6.28 7.28 14.85
CA ILE A 2 5.88 8.63 15.24
C ILE A 2 4.84 8.57 16.35
N GLN A 3 4.65 9.69 17.05
CA GLN A 3 3.51 9.90 17.95
C GLN A 3 2.41 10.59 17.18
N VAL A 4 1.25 9.95 17.07
CA VAL A 4 0.08 10.55 16.43
C VAL A 4 -0.92 10.94 17.50
N PRO A 5 -1.37 12.21 17.56
CA PRO A 5 -2.40 12.63 18.51
C PRO A 5 -3.63 11.71 18.43
N SER A 6 -4.15 11.30 19.58
CA SER A 6 -5.28 10.37 19.73
C SER A 6 -5.06 8.91 19.34
N LEU A 7 -3.93 8.56 18.69
CA LEU A 7 -3.63 7.18 18.28
C LEU A 7 -2.42 6.57 19.04
N GLY A 8 -1.57 7.42 19.63
CA GLY A 8 -0.35 6.99 20.30
C GLY A 8 0.82 6.74 19.33
N GLU A 9 1.73 5.84 19.72
CA GLU A 9 2.90 5.50 18.91
C GLU A 9 2.49 4.60 17.74
N ILE A 10 2.74 5.07 16.49
CA ILE A 10 2.49 4.33 15.27
C ILE A 10 3.80 3.93 14.60
N LYS A 11 3.95 2.64 14.30
CA LYS A 11 5.05 2.07 13.52
C LYS A 11 4.63 1.95 12.07
N PHE A 12 5.52 2.29 11.16
CA PHE A 12 5.27 2.24 9.71
C PHE A 12 6.57 2.06 8.95
N ASP A 13 6.44 1.67 7.70
CA ASP A 13 7.51 1.70 6.71
C ASP A 13 7.23 2.84 5.73
N ILE A 14 8.28 3.42 5.15
CA ILE A 14 8.14 4.34 4.01
C ILE A 14 8.73 3.64 2.79
N SER A 15 7.95 3.61 1.71
CA SER A 15 8.38 3.03 0.44
C SER A 15 7.89 3.87 -0.73
N PHE A 16 8.61 3.80 -1.85
CA PHE A 16 8.27 4.50 -3.08
C PHE A 16 7.75 3.50 -4.11
N GLY A 17 6.54 3.73 -4.64
CA GLY A 17 5.94 2.91 -5.68
C GLY A 17 5.43 3.73 -6.88
N GLY A 18 5.92 4.97 -7.03
CA GLY A 18 5.43 6.01 -7.94
C GLY A 18 5.08 7.30 -7.19
N SER A 19 4.81 7.17 -5.90
CA SER A 19 4.75 8.20 -4.85
C SER A 19 5.30 7.59 -3.57
N PHE A 20 5.56 8.40 -2.54
CA PHE A 20 5.89 7.89 -1.21
C PHE A 20 4.63 7.44 -0.48
N PHE A 21 4.70 6.22 0.01
CA PHE A 21 3.68 5.57 0.84
C PHE A 21 4.19 5.39 2.26
N ALA A 22 3.32 5.65 3.23
CA ALA A 22 3.47 5.11 4.58
C ALA A 22 2.65 3.81 4.68
N LEU A 23 3.31 2.71 5.02
CA LEU A 23 2.70 1.38 5.12
C LEU A 23 2.46 1.04 6.59
N VAL A 24 1.21 0.94 6.99
CA VAL A 24 0.77 0.81 8.39
C VAL A 24 -0.02 -0.48 8.59
N ASN A 25 0.31 -1.27 9.61
CA ASN A 25 -0.46 -2.45 9.96
C ASN A 25 -1.73 -2.04 10.74
N ALA A 26 -2.90 -2.47 10.26
CA ALA A 26 -4.19 -2.19 10.88
C ALA A 26 -4.32 -2.74 12.32
N GLU A 27 -3.61 -3.82 12.63
CA GLU A 27 -3.64 -4.44 13.96
C GLU A 27 -3.22 -3.46 15.07
N GLN A 28 -2.18 -2.62 14.82
CA GLN A 28 -1.74 -1.62 15.80
C GLN A 28 -2.75 -0.47 16.00
N LEU A 29 -3.68 -0.31 15.06
CA LEU A 29 -4.76 0.67 15.12
C LEU A 29 -6.01 0.10 15.82
N GLY A 30 -6.01 -1.19 16.15
CA GLY A 30 -7.19 -1.90 16.65
C GLY A 30 -8.32 -1.98 15.62
N MET A 31 -8.01 -1.88 14.34
CA MET A 31 -8.97 -1.80 13.25
C MET A 31 -8.86 -2.99 12.30
N LYS A 32 -9.90 -3.16 11.47
CA LYS A 32 -9.92 -4.09 10.35
C LYS A 32 -10.05 -3.32 9.04
N VAL A 33 -9.35 -3.78 8.00
CA VAL A 33 -9.55 -3.29 6.64
C VAL A 33 -10.84 -3.89 6.09
N ASP A 34 -11.94 -3.18 6.33
CA ASP A 34 -13.29 -3.56 5.94
C ASP A 34 -14.06 -2.33 5.47
N ALA A 35 -14.98 -2.50 4.52
CA ALA A 35 -15.76 -1.42 3.96
C ALA A 35 -16.61 -0.68 5.00
N HIS A 36 -17.06 -1.37 6.06
CA HIS A 36 -17.81 -0.75 7.16
C HIS A 36 -16.96 0.21 8.00
N ASN A 37 -15.64 0.06 7.96
CA ASN A 37 -14.68 0.91 8.67
C ASN A 37 -14.08 2.00 7.76
N ALA A 38 -14.55 2.15 6.51
CA ALA A 38 -13.89 2.98 5.51
C ALA A 38 -13.69 4.43 5.97
N ASP A 39 -14.72 5.06 6.53
CA ASP A 39 -14.64 6.45 6.98
C ASP A 39 -13.59 6.63 8.10
N GLU A 40 -13.54 5.68 9.03
CA GLU A 40 -12.57 5.73 10.13
C GLU A 40 -11.15 5.42 9.65
N LEU A 41 -10.99 4.46 8.72
CA LEU A 41 -9.70 4.18 8.07
C LEU A 41 -9.17 5.42 7.32
N VAL A 42 -10.06 6.14 6.64
CA VAL A 42 -9.72 7.40 5.97
C VAL A 42 -9.28 8.45 6.99
N ARG A 43 -10.06 8.68 8.04
CA ARG A 43 -9.74 9.65 9.08
C ARG A 43 -8.38 9.37 9.72
N VAL A 44 -8.14 8.12 10.10
CA VAL A 44 -6.88 7.68 10.72
C VAL A 44 -5.71 7.78 9.74
N GLY A 45 -5.90 7.38 8.49
CA GLY A 45 -4.88 7.50 7.44
C GLY A 45 -4.43 8.94 7.22
N LEU A 46 -5.37 9.90 7.18
CA LEU A 46 -5.05 11.32 7.05
C LEU A 46 -4.26 11.85 8.25
N LEU A 47 -4.67 11.49 9.48
CA LEU A 47 -3.94 11.89 10.70
C LEU A 47 -2.49 11.37 10.68
N ILE A 48 -2.29 10.12 10.32
CA ILE A 48 -0.97 9.51 10.22
C ILE A 48 -0.13 10.21 9.15
N ARG A 49 -0.69 10.43 7.95
CA ARG A 49 0.00 11.14 6.86
C ARG A 49 0.47 12.52 7.26
N ASP A 50 -0.44 13.28 7.85
CA ASP A 50 -0.16 14.66 8.21
C ASP A 50 0.89 14.75 9.33
N GLU A 51 0.89 13.80 10.27
CA GLU A 51 1.90 13.77 11.33
C GLU A 51 3.27 13.28 10.79
N ILE A 52 3.30 12.32 9.87
CA ILE A 52 4.54 11.92 9.19
C ILE A 52 5.18 13.12 8.49
N ASN A 53 4.39 13.87 7.71
CA ASN A 53 4.90 15.00 6.94
C ASN A 53 5.35 16.20 7.80
N LYS A 54 4.97 16.27 9.08
CA LYS A 54 5.49 17.27 10.03
C LYS A 54 6.83 16.85 10.64
N THR A 55 7.07 15.55 10.76
CA THR A 55 8.14 15.00 11.59
C THR A 55 9.24 14.28 10.81
N ILE A 56 8.94 13.83 9.59
CA ILE A 56 9.88 13.05 8.76
C ILE A 56 10.02 13.71 7.40
N GLU A 57 11.27 13.96 7.03
CA GLU A 57 11.63 14.42 5.70
C GLU A 57 11.86 13.21 4.78
N VAL A 58 11.23 13.24 3.61
CA VAL A 58 11.46 12.28 2.52
C VAL A 58 11.79 13.06 1.26
N VAL A 59 12.74 12.58 0.46
CA VAL A 59 13.10 13.21 -0.82
C VAL A 59 13.45 12.11 -1.82
N HIS A 60 12.83 12.17 -2.99
CA HIS A 60 13.16 11.23 -4.07
C HIS A 60 14.55 11.54 -4.64
N PRO A 61 15.48 10.57 -4.74
CA PRO A 61 16.89 10.82 -5.05
C PRO A 61 17.14 11.47 -6.41
N ASN A 62 16.27 11.22 -7.40
CA ASN A 62 16.41 11.75 -8.76
C ASN A 62 15.39 12.86 -9.08
N ASN A 63 14.45 13.16 -8.18
CA ASN A 63 13.47 14.22 -8.36
C ASN A 63 13.11 14.88 -7.03
N PRO A 64 13.88 15.90 -6.60
CA PRO A 64 13.66 16.55 -5.31
C PRO A 64 12.30 17.24 -5.15
N SER A 65 11.53 17.42 -6.21
CA SER A 65 10.16 17.94 -6.10
C SER A 65 9.17 16.94 -5.48
N ILE A 66 9.53 15.65 -5.48
CA ILE A 66 8.79 14.60 -4.78
C ILE A 66 9.40 14.46 -3.39
N ASN A 67 8.83 15.17 -2.42
CA ASN A 67 9.43 15.37 -1.11
C ASN A 67 8.45 15.25 0.06
N ARG A 68 7.38 14.49 -0.11
CA ARG A 68 6.38 14.25 0.92
C ARG A 68 5.75 12.88 0.79
N VAL A 69 5.18 12.38 1.88
CA VAL A 69 4.33 11.19 1.87
C VAL A 69 2.92 11.63 1.47
N ASP A 70 2.44 11.18 0.31
CA ASP A 70 1.12 11.54 -0.20
C ASP A 70 0.03 10.53 0.16
N LEU A 71 0.43 9.26 0.37
CA LEU A 71 -0.49 8.16 0.54
C LEU A 71 -0.17 7.36 1.82
N VAL A 72 -1.23 6.89 2.48
CA VAL A 72 -1.12 5.92 3.58
C VAL A 72 -1.80 4.63 3.16
N GLU A 73 -1.05 3.55 3.15
CA GLU A 73 -1.55 2.21 2.93
C GLU A 73 -1.73 1.53 4.28
N ILE A 74 -2.96 1.28 4.66
CA ILE A 74 -3.30 0.49 5.85
C ILE A 74 -3.53 -0.95 5.39
N TYR A 75 -2.74 -1.89 5.91
CA TYR A 75 -2.82 -3.30 5.52
C TYR A 75 -3.18 -4.21 6.70
N ASP A 76 -3.86 -5.30 6.39
CA ASP A 76 -4.39 -6.29 7.33
C ASP A 76 -4.21 -7.71 6.78
N LYS A 77 -4.63 -8.70 7.57
CA LYS A 77 -4.82 -10.08 7.12
C LYS A 77 -5.91 -10.13 6.04
N PRO A 78 -5.74 -10.99 5.02
CA PRO A 78 -6.74 -11.11 3.97
C PRO A 78 -8.04 -11.75 4.46
N THR A 79 -9.13 -11.48 3.76
CA THR A 79 -10.40 -12.20 3.88
C THR A 79 -10.58 -13.24 2.77
N ASN A 80 -9.94 -13.00 1.62
CA ASN A 80 -9.82 -13.98 0.55
C ASN A 80 -8.71 -15.00 0.92
N PRO A 81 -8.99 -16.32 0.96
CA PRO A 81 -8.00 -17.34 1.33
C PRO A 81 -6.85 -17.48 0.32
N GLU A 82 -7.00 -16.96 -0.90
CA GLU A 82 -5.94 -16.97 -1.91
C GLU A 82 -5.02 -15.73 -1.83
N ALA A 83 -5.38 -14.72 -1.03
CA ALA A 83 -4.60 -13.50 -0.89
C ALA A 83 -3.61 -13.59 0.27
N ASP A 84 -2.47 -12.92 0.12
CA ASP A 84 -1.43 -12.87 1.15
C ASP A 84 -1.73 -11.77 2.18
N LEU A 85 -2.20 -10.62 1.72
CA LEU A 85 -2.56 -9.47 2.55
C LEU A 85 -3.77 -8.74 1.94
N LYS A 86 -4.37 -7.88 2.74
CA LYS A 86 -5.45 -6.96 2.37
C LYS A 86 -5.04 -5.53 2.64
N ASN A 87 -5.54 -4.56 1.84
CA ASN A 87 -5.24 -3.15 2.06
C ASN A 87 -6.39 -2.21 1.74
N VAL A 88 -6.20 -0.99 2.21
CA VAL A 88 -6.83 0.23 1.71
C VAL A 88 -5.78 1.31 1.60
N VAL A 89 -5.80 2.07 0.52
CA VAL A 89 -4.92 3.24 0.33
C VAL A 89 -5.73 4.50 0.49
N VAL A 90 -5.31 5.34 1.44
CA VAL A 90 -5.92 6.66 1.72
C VAL A 90 -5.06 7.74 1.09
N PHE A 91 -5.70 8.70 0.40
CA PHE A 91 -5.03 9.78 -0.32
C PHE A 91 -5.87 11.05 -0.42
N GLY A 92 -5.27 12.10 -1.00
CA GLY A 92 -5.97 13.35 -1.27
C GLY A 92 -6.52 14.02 -0.01
N MET A 93 -7.76 14.45 -0.09
CA MET A 93 -8.49 15.15 0.99
C MET A 93 -9.44 14.24 1.77
N GLY A 94 -9.31 12.92 1.62
CA GLY A 94 -10.17 11.93 2.28
C GLY A 94 -10.76 10.91 1.30
N GLN A 95 -10.07 10.67 0.20
CA GLN A 95 -10.39 9.59 -0.72
C GLN A 95 -9.67 8.29 -0.31
N PHE A 96 -10.21 7.16 -0.74
CA PHE A 96 -9.53 5.89 -0.67
C PHE A 96 -9.66 5.09 -1.97
N ASP A 97 -8.66 4.26 -2.26
CA ASP A 97 -8.69 3.39 -3.43
C ASP A 97 -9.57 2.16 -3.15
N ARG A 98 -10.48 1.86 -4.06
CA ARG A 98 -11.34 0.68 -4.00
C ARG A 98 -10.64 -0.57 -4.55
N SER A 99 -9.57 -0.39 -5.30
CA SER A 99 -8.67 -1.44 -5.77
C SER A 99 -7.53 -1.66 -4.78
N PRO A 100 -6.69 -2.71 -4.94
CA PRO A 100 -5.47 -2.87 -4.15
C PRO A 100 -4.42 -1.76 -4.36
N CYS A 101 -4.65 -0.83 -5.28
CA CYS A 101 -3.74 0.25 -5.70
C CYS A 101 -2.47 -0.26 -6.38
N GLY A 102 -2.27 0.09 -7.64
CA GLY A 102 -1.09 -0.36 -8.40
C GLY A 102 0.23 0.13 -7.80
N THR A 103 0.34 1.43 -7.55
CA THR A 103 1.53 2.04 -6.93
C THR A 103 1.69 1.62 -5.46
N GLY A 104 0.59 1.39 -4.72
CA GLY A 104 0.60 0.82 -3.38
C GLY A 104 1.14 -0.61 -3.37
N THR A 105 0.66 -1.47 -4.27
CA THR A 105 1.19 -2.83 -4.44
C THR A 105 2.69 -2.81 -4.76
N SER A 106 3.16 -1.84 -5.58
CA SER A 106 4.58 -1.67 -5.87
C SER A 106 5.38 -1.32 -4.62
N ALA A 107 4.90 -0.38 -3.82
CA ALA A 107 5.53 0.02 -2.56
C ALA A 107 5.55 -1.15 -1.55
N LYS A 108 4.47 -1.93 -1.48
CA LYS A 108 4.38 -3.12 -0.63
C LYS A 108 5.39 -4.19 -1.06
N LEU A 109 5.45 -4.53 -2.34
CA LEU A 109 6.41 -5.51 -2.87
C LEU A 109 7.86 -5.10 -2.56
N ALA A 110 8.20 -3.82 -2.76
CA ALA A 110 9.52 -3.30 -2.43
C ALA A 110 9.84 -3.46 -0.93
N THR A 111 8.86 -3.17 -0.07
CA THR A 111 9.00 -3.33 1.39
C THR A 111 9.15 -4.79 1.80
N LEU A 112 8.33 -5.69 1.26
CA LEU A 112 8.41 -7.13 1.55
C LEU A 112 9.75 -7.70 1.10
N TYR A 113 10.21 -7.35 -0.09
CA TYR A 113 11.51 -7.77 -0.61
C TYR A 113 12.66 -7.24 0.24
N ALA A 114 12.65 -5.97 0.59
CA ALA A 114 13.69 -5.37 1.44
C ALA A 114 13.78 -6.02 2.84
N LYS A 115 12.66 -6.55 3.34
CA LYS A 115 12.57 -7.28 4.61
C LYS A 115 12.83 -8.80 4.47
N GLY A 116 13.14 -9.29 3.28
CA GLY A 116 13.35 -10.72 3.02
C GLY A 116 12.08 -11.58 3.20
N LYS A 117 10.90 -10.97 3.04
CA LYS A 117 9.60 -11.64 3.20
C LYS A 117 9.01 -12.15 1.89
N ILE A 118 9.59 -11.79 0.77
CA ILE A 118 9.26 -12.28 -0.57
C ILE A 118 10.53 -12.41 -1.39
N GLY A 119 10.62 -13.44 -2.22
CA GLY A 119 11.72 -13.69 -3.13
C GLY A 119 11.48 -13.16 -4.54
N ILE A 120 12.53 -13.27 -5.38
CA ILE A 120 12.41 -13.01 -6.82
C ILE A 120 11.51 -14.09 -7.45
N ASN A 121 10.59 -13.67 -8.33
CA ASN A 121 9.58 -14.49 -9.00
C ASN A 121 8.54 -15.14 -8.09
N GLU A 122 8.54 -14.86 -6.80
CA GLU A 122 7.48 -15.28 -5.88
C GLU A 122 6.23 -14.44 -6.12
N GLU A 123 5.06 -15.10 -6.26
CA GLU A 123 3.78 -14.43 -6.46
C GLU A 123 3.29 -13.84 -5.14
N PHE A 124 2.74 -12.64 -5.21
CA PHE A 124 2.08 -11.94 -4.13
C PHE A 124 0.68 -11.52 -4.57
N ILE A 125 -0.33 -11.89 -3.79
CA ILE A 125 -1.72 -11.57 -4.07
C ILE A 125 -2.22 -10.57 -3.03
N TYR A 126 -2.58 -9.38 -3.49
CA TYR A 126 -3.07 -8.31 -2.64
C TYR A 126 -4.57 -8.12 -2.83
N GLU A 127 -5.32 -8.23 -1.73
CA GLU A 127 -6.76 -7.99 -1.67
C GLU A 127 -7.03 -6.52 -1.34
N SER A 128 -8.03 -5.91 -1.97
CA SER A 128 -8.50 -4.56 -1.63
C SER A 128 -9.55 -4.58 -0.52
N ILE A 129 -9.89 -3.42 0.00
CA ILE A 129 -11.01 -3.23 0.94
C ILE A 129 -12.35 -3.75 0.37
N THR A 130 -12.51 -3.75 -0.96
CA THR A 130 -13.73 -4.24 -1.66
C THR A 130 -13.64 -5.72 -2.08
N GLY A 131 -12.53 -6.42 -1.78
CA GLY A 131 -12.34 -7.83 -2.11
C GLY A 131 -11.78 -8.10 -3.52
N THR A 132 -11.48 -7.08 -4.31
CA THR A 132 -10.78 -7.28 -5.60
C THR A 132 -9.30 -7.58 -5.33
N THR A 133 -8.65 -8.31 -6.24
CA THR A 133 -7.26 -8.72 -6.05
C THR A 133 -6.36 -8.25 -7.19
N PHE A 134 -5.11 -7.90 -6.83
CA PHE A 134 -4.00 -7.76 -7.76
C PHE A 134 -2.98 -8.86 -7.48
N LYS A 135 -2.33 -9.32 -8.55
CA LYS A 135 -1.16 -10.18 -8.46
C LYS A 135 0.08 -9.41 -8.84
N GLY A 136 1.15 -9.64 -8.11
CA GLY A 136 2.44 -9.05 -8.42
C GLY A 136 3.58 -9.98 -8.04
N ARG A 137 4.76 -9.71 -8.57
CA ARG A 137 6.00 -10.41 -8.21
C ARG A 137 7.20 -9.52 -8.44
N VAL A 138 8.22 -9.70 -7.64
CA VAL A 138 9.52 -9.08 -7.84
C VAL A 138 10.23 -9.81 -8.97
N LEU A 139 10.67 -9.10 -10.01
CA LEU A 139 11.39 -9.69 -11.13
C LEU A 139 12.91 -9.59 -10.93
N GLU A 140 13.36 -8.47 -10.40
CA GLU A 140 14.79 -8.16 -10.32
C GLU A 140 15.07 -7.12 -9.23
N GLU A 141 16.22 -7.27 -8.56
CA GLU A 141 16.76 -6.22 -7.70
C GLU A 141 17.53 -5.20 -8.54
N ARG A 142 17.31 -3.92 -8.24
CA ARG A 142 18.02 -2.80 -8.85
C ARG A 142 18.51 -1.82 -7.79
N LYS A 143 19.31 -0.86 -8.21
CA LYS A 143 19.70 0.29 -7.40
C LYS A 143 19.31 1.58 -8.11
N VAL A 144 18.71 2.48 -7.37
CA VAL A 144 18.48 3.87 -7.78
C VAL A 144 19.38 4.73 -6.91
N VAL A 145 20.45 5.27 -7.52
CA VAL A 145 21.57 5.90 -6.80
C VAL A 145 22.16 4.85 -5.82
N ASN A 146 22.03 5.04 -4.53
CA ASN A 146 22.51 4.11 -3.49
C ASN A 146 21.35 3.39 -2.76
N ILE A 147 20.12 3.56 -3.22
CA ILE A 147 18.91 2.97 -2.61
C ILE A 147 18.57 1.67 -3.32
N LYS A 148 18.31 0.62 -2.52
CA LYS A 148 17.80 -0.65 -3.02
C LYS A 148 16.41 -0.45 -3.62
N ALA A 149 16.23 -0.93 -4.84
CA ALA A 149 14.99 -0.86 -5.59
C ALA A 149 14.69 -2.22 -6.25
N ILE A 150 13.48 -2.39 -6.75
CA ILE A 150 13.05 -3.57 -7.48
C ILE A 150 12.43 -3.20 -8.82
N ILE A 151 12.55 -4.08 -9.80
CA ILE A 151 11.64 -4.17 -10.94
C ILE A 151 10.60 -5.23 -10.59
N HIS A 152 9.34 -4.92 -10.80
CA HIS A 152 8.23 -5.82 -10.50
C HIS A 152 7.26 -5.89 -11.67
N TRP A 153 6.46 -6.95 -11.69
CA TRP A 153 5.33 -7.14 -12.59
C TRP A 153 4.05 -7.10 -11.77
N GLN A 154 3.01 -6.51 -12.35
CA GLN A 154 1.65 -6.54 -11.82
C GLN A 154 0.67 -6.93 -12.92
N GLY A 155 -0.30 -7.76 -12.59
CA GLY A 155 -1.43 -8.13 -13.44
C GLY A 155 -2.74 -7.85 -12.71
N PHE A 156 -3.72 -7.42 -13.50
CA PHE A 156 -5.08 -7.22 -13.02
C PHE A 156 -5.90 -8.43 -13.44
N TYR A 157 -6.58 -9.10 -12.52
CA TYR A 157 -7.64 -10.03 -12.87
C TYR A 157 -8.95 -9.26 -12.97
N HIS A 158 -9.28 -8.82 -14.19
CA HIS A 158 -10.65 -8.52 -14.52
C HIS A 158 -11.32 -9.83 -14.93
N TRP A 159 -12.29 -10.29 -14.16
CA TRP A 159 -13.29 -11.21 -14.65
C TRP A 159 -14.13 -10.45 -15.69
N PHE A 160 -13.77 -10.57 -16.95
CA PHE A 160 -14.67 -10.29 -18.05
C PHE A 160 -15.69 -11.43 -18.06
N GLN A 161 -16.89 -11.22 -17.50
CA GLN A 161 -18.02 -12.02 -17.92
C GLN A 161 -18.34 -11.59 -19.35
N PRO A 162 -18.23 -12.48 -20.35
CA PRO A 162 -18.75 -12.18 -21.66
C PRO A 162 -20.24 -11.90 -21.48
N SER A 163 -20.69 -10.71 -21.88
CA SER A 163 -22.10 -10.42 -21.95
C SER A 163 -22.75 -11.51 -22.80
N SER A 164 -23.58 -12.35 -22.18
CA SER A 164 -24.43 -13.28 -22.92
C SER A 164 -25.26 -12.42 -23.86
N SER A 165 -24.95 -12.49 -25.14
CA SER A 165 -25.83 -12.03 -26.20
C SER A 165 -27.19 -12.71 -26.01
N ARG A 166 -28.18 -11.95 -25.60
CA ARG A 166 -29.55 -12.40 -25.71
C ARG A 166 -29.93 -12.41 -27.17
N PRO A 167 -30.71 -13.41 -27.58
CA PRO A 167 -31.24 -13.51 -28.94
C PRO A 167 -32.18 -12.37 -29.31
#